data_15f2fb60e1ebcf0595d3c1d4eea8f87a
#
_entry.id   15f2fb60e1ebcf0595d3c1d4eea8f87a
#
_cell.length_a   1.000
_cell.length_b   1.000
_cell.length_c   1.000
_cell.angle_alpha   90.00
_cell.angle_beta   90.00
_cell.angle_gamma   90.00
#
_symmetry.space_group_name_H-M   'P 1'
#
loop_
_entity.id
_entity.type
_entity.pdbx_description
1 polymer ?
#
loop_
_entity_poly.entity_id
_entity_poly.type
_entity_poly.pdbx_seq_one_letter_code
_entity_poly.pdbx_strand_id
1 'polypeptide(L)'
;ESEINALGDVRGKQVLELGCGAAQLSIAIVEMGGHPTGLDNSEKQLEYAASLMEEGGYDFPLVHASADKTPFKKRQFDMVFCDHGAMTYARTAETLAEVYRVLKKGGRFVFNIQSPLHEVCYDSKAGKVSNKLCKSYFDLDRFVEDDLVYFQYSYGQWVRFFREAGFHIMDLIELKPPKKAESSFEFAPQDWAQNFPCENIWVLQKSK
;
A
#
# COMPACT_ATOMS: atom_id res chain seq x y z
N GLU A 1 10.16 -4.84 3.78
CA GLU A 1 11.26 -3.99 4.37
C GLU A 1 11.39 -2.62 3.66
N SER A 2 11.19 -2.57 2.34
CA SER A 2 11.35 -1.34 1.56
C SER A 2 10.33 -0.26 1.95
N GLU A 3 9.10 -0.66 2.22
CA GLU A 3 7.98 0.21 2.63
C GLU A 3 8.27 0.84 3.99
N ILE A 4 8.70 0.02 4.95
CA ILE A 4 9.06 0.48 6.29
C ILE A 4 10.25 1.44 6.22
N ASN A 5 11.27 1.12 5.42
CA ASN A 5 12.42 2.01 5.22
C ASN A 5 12.01 3.35 4.60
N ALA A 6 11.03 3.36 3.69
CA ALA A 6 10.49 4.57 3.08
C ALA A 6 9.68 5.45 4.07
N LEU A 7 9.15 4.87 5.15
CA LEU A 7 8.55 5.64 6.25
C LEU A 7 9.58 6.52 6.96
N GLY A 8 10.82 6.06 7.08
CA GLY A 8 11.88 6.68 7.86
C GLY A 8 11.77 6.37 9.36
N ASP A 9 12.18 7.28 10.23
CA ASP A 9 12.17 7.05 11.69
C ASP A 9 10.74 7.03 12.25
N VAL A 10 10.30 5.85 12.71
CA VAL A 10 8.96 5.61 13.28
C VAL A 10 8.93 5.66 14.80
N ARG A 11 10.08 5.80 15.49
CA ARG A 11 10.16 5.77 16.95
C ARG A 11 9.29 6.85 17.60
N GLY A 12 8.41 6.42 18.50
CA GLY A 12 7.46 7.27 19.20
C GLY A 12 6.37 7.90 18.31
N LYS A 13 6.22 7.46 17.06
CA LYS A 13 5.22 7.97 16.12
C LYS A 13 3.93 7.17 16.18
N GLN A 14 2.81 7.87 16.01
CA GLN A 14 1.51 7.24 15.77
C GLN A 14 1.44 6.86 14.28
N VAL A 15 1.38 5.57 14.00
CA VAL A 15 1.43 5.01 12.63
C VAL A 15 0.14 4.27 12.33
N LEU A 16 -0.49 4.52 11.20
CA LEU A 16 -1.67 3.78 10.74
C LEU A 16 -1.28 2.89 9.57
N GLU A 17 -1.58 1.61 9.66
CA GLU A 17 -1.54 0.66 8.54
C GLU A 17 -2.94 0.48 7.95
N LEU A 18 -3.09 0.79 6.64
CA LEU A 18 -4.35 0.67 5.90
C LEU A 18 -4.39 -0.64 5.12
N GLY A 19 -5.39 -1.48 5.40
CA GLY A 19 -5.45 -2.82 4.85
C GLY A 19 -4.35 -3.69 5.45
N CYS A 20 -4.32 -3.74 6.80
CA CYS A 20 -3.21 -4.38 7.53
C CYS A 20 -3.18 -5.91 7.40
N GLY A 21 -4.26 -6.53 6.93
CA GLY A 21 -4.34 -7.98 6.86
C GLY A 21 -3.98 -8.63 8.19
N ALA A 22 -2.94 -9.47 8.19
CA ALA A 22 -2.40 -10.12 9.39
C ALA A 22 -1.56 -9.20 10.30
N ALA A 23 -1.46 -7.91 10.00
CA ALA A 23 -0.76 -6.87 10.75
C ALA A 23 0.74 -7.14 11.02
N GLN A 24 1.39 -7.93 10.15
CA GLN A 24 2.82 -8.26 10.30
C GLN A 24 3.72 -7.03 10.23
N LEU A 25 3.39 -6.06 9.37
CA LEU A 25 4.15 -4.82 9.28
C LEU A 25 3.87 -3.90 10.48
N SER A 26 2.66 -3.90 11.04
CA SER A 26 2.37 -3.23 12.30
C SER A 26 3.19 -3.81 13.45
N ILE A 27 3.36 -5.15 13.51
CA ILE A 27 4.25 -5.80 14.48
C ILE A 27 5.69 -5.27 14.31
N ALA A 28 6.21 -5.22 13.09
CA ALA A 28 7.54 -4.67 12.83
C ALA A 28 7.67 -3.18 13.26
N ILE A 29 6.61 -2.38 13.12
CA ILE A 29 6.59 -1.00 13.61
C ILE A 29 6.70 -0.95 15.14
N VAL A 30 6.06 -1.87 15.89
CA VAL A 30 6.25 -1.97 17.35
C VAL A 30 7.71 -2.26 17.69
N GLU A 31 8.32 -3.24 17.02
CA GLU A 31 9.73 -3.61 17.24
C GLU A 31 10.70 -2.45 16.95
N MET A 32 10.33 -1.57 16.02
CA MET A 32 11.08 -0.34 15.73
C MET A 32 10.78 0.81 16.71
N GLY A 33 9.93 0.61 17.72
CA GLY A 33 9.56 1.60 18.73
C GLY A 33 8.47 2.59 18.29
N GLY A 34 7.73 2.29 17.26
CA GLY A 34 6.53 3.03 16.84
C GLY A 34 5.27 2.58 17.58
N HIS A 35 4.19 3.33 17.41
CA HIS A 35 2.87 3.03 17.96
C HIS A 35 1.88 2.80 16.82
N PRO A 36 1.76 1.54 16.30
CA PRO A 36 0.87 1.27 15.19
C PRO A 36 -0.60 1.18 15.60
N THR A 37 -1.44 1.36 14.62
CA THR A 37 -2.85 0.97 14.60
C THR A 37 -3.07 0.26 13.27
N GLY A 38 -3.57 -0.98 13.28
CA GLY A 38 -3.95 -1.72 12.08
C GLY A 38 -5.42 -1.48 11.75
N LEU A 39 -5.73 -1.24 10.48
CA LEU A 39 -7.10 -1.16 9.98
C LEU A 39 -7.27 -2.11 8.80
N ASP A 40 -8.33 -2.92 8.85
CA ASP A 40 -8.73 -3.75 7.72
C ASP A 40 -10.25 -3.83 7.62
N ASN A 41 -10.77 -4.10 6.41
CA ASN A 41 -12.20 -4.31 6.18
C ASN A 41 -12.61 -5.78 6.28
N SER A 42 -11.68 -6.70 6.48
CA SER A 42 -11.89 -8.13 6.65
C SER A 42 -11.79 -8.52 8.12
N GLU A 43 -12.93 -8.88 8.71
CA GLU A 43 -12.97 -9.39 10.08
C GLU A 43 -12.07 -10.62 10.27
N LYS A 44 -12.04 -11.54 9.29
CA LYS A 44 -11.17 -12.73 9.32
C LYS A 44 -9.68 -12.39 9.34
N GLN A 45 -9.26 -11.35 8.63
CA GLN A 45 -7.87 -10.89 8.68
C GLN A 45 -7.54 -10.33 10.05
N LEU A 46 -8.44 -9.56 10.64
CA LEU A 46 -8.23 -9.00 11.97
C LEU A 46 -8.25 -10.06 13.07
N GLU A 47 -9.07 -11.11 12.96
CA GLU A 47 -9.03 -12.26 13.86
C GLU A 47 -7.67 -12.98 13.79
N TYR A 48 -7.14 -13.16 12.58
CA TYR A 48 -5.82 -13.75 12.40
C TYR A 48 -4.70 -12.83 12.91
N ALA A 49 -4.78 -11.52 12.65
CA ALA A 49 -3.86 -10.54 13.23
C ALA A 49 -3.85 -10.59 14.76
N ALA A 50 -5.04 -10.66 15.39
CA ALA A 50 -5.16 -10.78 16.84
C ALA A 50 -4.49 -12.05 17.39
N SER A 51 -4.62 -13.19 16.71
CA SER A 51 -3.94 -14.42 17.12
C SER A 51 -2.41 -14.31 17.03
N LEU A 52 -1.87 -13.70 15.98
CA LEU A 52 -0.43 -13.45 15.86
C LEU A 52 0.09 -12.48 16.93
N MET A 53 -0.71 -11.48 17.27
CA MET A 53 -0.36 -10.54 18.34
C MET A 53 -0.32 -11.24 19.70
N GLU A 54 -1.30 -12.11 20.00
CA GLU A 54 -1.32 -12.90 21.23
C GLU A 54 -0.12 -13.83 21.32
N GLU A 55 0.18 -14.59 20.27
CA GLU A 55 1.34 -15.47 20.18
C GLU A 55 2.67 -14.75 20.38
N GLY A 56 2.79 -13.54 19.79
CA GLY A 56 4.01 -12.71 19.86
C GLY A 56 4.10 -11.80 21.08
N GLY A 57 3.05 -11.69 21.90
CA GLY A 57 2.98 -10.80 23.05
C GLY A 57 2.90 -9.32 22.67
N TYR A 58 2.31 -9.01 21.53
CA TYR A 58 2.09 -7.63 21.04
C TYR A 58 0.72 -7.12 21.46
N ASP A 59 0.64 -5.79 21.70
CA ASP A 59 -0.61 -5.11 22.03
C ASP A 59 -0.69 -3.75 21.31
N PHE A 60 -1.55 -3.67 20.30
CA PHE A 60 -1.88 -2.43 19.59
C PHE A 60 -3.30 -2.51 19.00
N PRO A 61 -3.95 -1.36 18.73
CA PRO A 61 -5.31 -1.35 18.22
C PRO A 61 -5.45 -1.98 16.84
N LEU A 62 -6.43 -2.89 16.69
CA LEU A 62 -6.96 -3.37 15.41
C LEU A 62 -8.36 -2.78 15.20
N VAL A 63 -8.64 -2.25 14.02
CA VAL A 63 -9.89 -1.54 13.71
C VAL A 63 -10.54 -2.11 12.46
N HIS A 64 -11.75 -2.66 12.61
CA HIS A 64 -12.58 -3.12 11.48
C HIS A 64 -13.30 -1.94 10.84
N ALA A 65 -12.81 -1.47 9.69
CA ALA A 65 -13.39 -0.37 8.94
C ALA A 65 -12.90 -0.34 7.50
N SER A 66 -13.61 0.40 6.64
CA SER A 66 -13.14 0.70 5.28
C SER A 66 -12.13 1.85 5.29
N ALA A 67 -11.10 1.76 4.45
CA ALA A 67 -10.06 2.76 4.34
C ALA A 67 -10.55 4.10 3.77
N ASP A 68 -11.63 4.10 3.02
CA ASP A 68 -12.26 5.29 2.44
C ASP A 68 -13.20 6.02 3.43
N LYS A 69 -13.41 5.46 4.63
CA LYS A 69 -14.23 6.05 5.71
C LYS A 69 -13.80 5.50 7.06
N THR A 70 -12.71 6.03 7.61
CA THR A 70 -12.16 5.55 8.88
C THR A 70 -12.81 6.22 10.10
N PRO A 71 -12.87 5.53 11.27
CA PRO A 71 -13.43 6.11 12.51
C PRO A 71 -12.46 7.06 13.24
N PHE A 72 -11.31 7.35 12.67
CA PHE A 72 -10.27 8.12 13.33
C PHE A 72 -10.54 9.64 13.34
N LYS A 73 -9.95 10.33 14.32
CA LYS A 73 -9.99 11.78 14.40
C LYS A 73 -9.10 12.42 13.32
N LYS A 74 -9.45 13.63 12.93
CA LYS A 74 -8.59 14.47 12.08
C LYS A 74 -7.24 14.71 12.75
N ARG A 75 -6.14 14.56 11.97
CA ARG A 75 -4.76 14.81 12.44
C ARG A 75 -4.34 13.91 13.61
N GLN A 76 -4.68 12.64 13.55
CA GLN A 76 -4.35 11.67 14.59
C GLN A 76 -2.97 11.05 14.40
N PHE A 77 -2.57 10.75 13.16
CA PHE A 77 -1.37 9.99 12.84
C PHE A 77 -0.23 10.87 12.33
N ASP A 78 0.99 10.48 12.70
CA ASP A 78 2.22 11.07 12.17
C ASP A 78 2.52 10.50 10.78
N MET A 79 2.22 9.21 10.60
CA MET A 79 2.44 8.44 9.38
C MET A 79 1.26 7.53 9.09
N VAL A 80 1.01 7.31 7.81
CA VAL A 80 0.09 6.29 7.29
C VAL A 80 0.86 5.47 6.27
N PHE A 81 0.65 4.16 6.24
CA PHE A 81 1.20 3.32 5.18
C PHE A 81 0.20 2.26 4.74
N CYS A 82 0.47 1.69 3.57
CA CYS A 82 -0.32 0.62 2.99
C CYS A 82 0.60 -0.23 2.10
N ASP A 83 0.63 -1.53 2.34
CA ASP A 83 1.34 -2.48 1.49
C ASP A 83 0.32 -3.34 0.74
N HIS A 84 0.16 -3.10 -0.56
CA HIS A 84 -0.84 -3.75 -1.44
C HIS A 84 -2.30 -3.80 -0.96
N GLY A 85 -2.59 -3.34 0.23
CA GLY A 85 -3.90 -3.42 0.86
C GLY A 85 -4.91 -2.43 0.27
N ALA A 86 -5.34 -1.48 1.10
CA ALA A 86 -6.42 -0.56 0.77
C ALA A 86 -6.21 0.25 -0.53
N MET A 87 -4.97 0.61 -0.88
CA MET A 87 -4.72 1.40 -2.11
C MET A 87 -4.94 0.62 -3.40
N THR A 88 -4.94 -0.71 -3.32
CA THR A 88 -5.29 -1.59 -4.44
C THR A 88 -6.81 -1.79 -4.55
N TYR A 89 -7.52 -1.91 -3.42
CA TYR A 89 -8.90 -2.43 -3.40
C TYR A 89 -9.96 -1.40 -3.00
N ALA A 90 -9.61 -0.31 -2.32
CA ALA A 90 -10.55 0.73 -1.93
C ALA A 90 -10.61 1.86 -2.98
N ARG A 91 -11.67 2.66 -2.94
CA ARG A 91 -11.85 3.81 -3.86
C ARG A 91 -10.75 4.84 -3.62
N THR A 92 -9.90 5.01 -4.61
CA THR A 92 -8.64 5.75 -4.50
C THR A 92 -8.81 7.20 -4.05
N ALA A 93 -9.71 7.96 -4.67
CA ALA A 93 -9.91 9.37 -4.36
C ALA A 93 -10.40 9.58 -2.92
N GLU A 94 -11.37 8.76 -2.49
CA GLU A 94 -11.94 8.80 -1.14
C GLU A 94 -10.90 8.37 -0.10
N THR A 95 -10.13 7.31 -0.40
CA THR A 95 -9.06 6.84 0.48
C THR A 95 -7.98 7.90 0.66
N LEU A 96 -7.54 8.54 -0.43
CA LEU A 96 -6.56 9.63 -0.36
C LEU A 96 -7.06 10.83 0.46
N ALA A 97 -8.33 11.21 0.29
CA ALA A 97 -8.95 12.28 1.08
C ALA A 97 -9.01 11.93 2.57
N GLU A 98 -9.31 10.66 2.89
CA GLU A 98 -9.38 10.17 4.25
C GLU A 98 -7.98 10.09 4.89
N VAL A 99 -6.99 9.57 4.19
CA VAL A 99 -5.58 9.59 4.62
C VAL A 99 -5.12 11.02 4.88
N TYR A 100 -5.42 11.95 3.97
CA TYR A 100 -5.10 13.36 4.16
C TYR A 100 -5.77 13.93 5.42
N ARG A 101 -7.01 13.57 5.70
CA ARG A 101 -7.76 14.01 6.88
C ARG A 101 -7.11 13.55 8.19
N VAL A 102 -6.75 12.25 8.28
CA VAL A 102 -6.24 11.64 9.51
C VAL A 102 -4.76 11.93 9.77
N LEU A 103 -3.97 12.26 8.76
CA LEU A 103 -2.58 12.68 8.92
C LEU A 103 -2.47 14.04 9.62
N LYS A 104 -1.49 14.17 10.51
CA LYS A 104 -1.01 15.44 11.03
C LYS A 104 -0.41 16.31 9.92
N LYS A 105 -0.25 17.61 10.15
CA LYS A 105 0.46 18.49 9.23
C LYS A 105 1.93 18.05 9.09
N GLY A 106 2.43 17.96 7.86
CA GLY A 106 3.75 17.44 7.56
C GLY A 106 3.89 15.92 7.69
N GLY A 107 2.80 15.21 8.04
CA GLY A 107 2.77 13.76 8.13
C GLY A 107 2.99 13.08 6.76
N ARG A 108 3.47 11.84 6.77
CA ARG A 108 3.79 11.06 5.57
C ARG A 108 2.72 10.01 5.28
N PHE A 109 2.47 9.80 4.00
CA PHE A 109 1.78 8.63 3.49
C PHE A 109 2.71 7.86 2.56
N VAL A 110 2.94 6.59 2.85
CA VAL A 110 3.77 5.69 2.04
C VAL A 110 2.92 4.49 1.65
N PHE A 111 2.89 4.15 0.37
CA PHE A 111 2.21 2.94 -0.03
C PHE A 111 2.91 2.24 -1.18
N ASN A 112 2.90 0.91 -1.13
CA ASN A 112 3.36 0.02 -2.16
C ASN A 112 2.16 -0.48 -2.97
N ILE A 113 2.32 -0.52 -4.28
CA ILE A 113 1.33 -1.02 -5.23
C ILE A 113 2.03 -1.57 -6.46
N GLN A 114 1.39 -2.48 -7.16
CA GLN A 114 1.89 -2.93 -8.46
C GLN A 114 2.16 -1.74 -9.39
N SER A 115 3.18 -1.85 -10.24
CA SER A 115 3.47 -0.79 -11.20
C SER A 115 2.45 -0.76 -12.34
N PRO A 116 2.16 0.41 -12.92
CA PRO A 116 1.36 0.50 -14.14
C PRO A 116 1.97 -0.32 -15.30
N LEU A 117 3.29 -0.47 -15.33
CA LEU A 117 3.97 -1.28 -16.34
C LEU A 117 3.68 -2.76 -16.17
N HIS A 118 3.72 -3.26 -14.91
CA HIS A 118 3.31 -4.62 -14.60
C HIS A 118 1.89 -4.89 -15.11
N GLU A 119 0.94 -3.99 -14.80
CA GLU A 119 -0.46 -4.15 -15.19
C GLU A 119 -0.65 -4.21 -16.71
N VAL A 120 0.05 -3.35 -17.49
CA VAL A 120 -0.04 -3.37 -18.96
C VAL A 120 0.59 -4.63 -19.56
N CYS A 121 1.60 -5.18 -18.91
CA CYS A 121 2.31 -6.39 -19.39
C CYS A 121 1.67 -7.71 -18.89
N TYR A 122 0.71 -7.63 -17.97
CA TYR A 122 0.05 -8.79 -17.39
C TYR A 122 -0.96 -9.40 -18.36
N ASP A 123 -0.72 -10.65 -18.73
CA ASP A 123 -1.63 -11.48 -19.53
C ASP A 123 -2.50 -12.31 -18.57
N SER A 124 -3.76 -11.94 -18.41
CA SER A 124 -4.71 -12.62 -17.51
C SER A 124 -4.98 -14.08 -17.91
N LYS A 125 -4.81 -14.44 -19.21
CA LYS A 125 -4.97 -15.83 -19.68
C LYS A 125 -3.76 -16.70 -19.31
N ALA A 126 -2.57 -16.11 -19.32
CA ALA A 126 -1.34 -16.79 -18.94
C ALA A 126 -1.04 -16.68 -17.43
N GLY A 127 -1.74 -15.84 -16.70
CA GLY A 127 -1.55 -15.57 -15.26
C GLY A 127 -0.20 -14.95 -14.92
N LYS A 128 0.47 -14.28 -15.86
CA LYS A 128 1.81 -13.72 -15.65
C LYS A 128 2.14 -12.57 -16.59
N VAL A 129 3.13 -11.77 -16.20
CA VAL A 129 3.70 -10.73 -17.06
C VAL A 129 4.61 -11.30 -18.16
N SER A 130 4.73 -10.56 -19.22
CA SER A 130 5.65 -10.85 -20.34
C SER A 130 6.19 -9.55 -20.95
N ASN A 131 7.06 -9.66 -21.95
CA ASN A 131 7.57 -8.50 -22.70
C ASN A 131 6.57 -7.96 -23.76
N LYS A 132 5.29 -8.26 -23.60
CA LYS A 132 4.22 -7.76 -24.46
C LYS A 132 3.29 -6.84 -23.70
N LEU A 133 2.83 -5.79 -24.36
CA LEU A 133 1.76 -4.93 -23.85
C LEU A 133 0.43 -5.62 -24.13
N CYS A 134 -0.27 -6.02 -23.09
CA CYS A 134 -1.53 -6.77 -23.15
C CYS A 134 -2.75 -5.87 -22.95
N LYS A 135 -2.55 -4.70 -22.35
CA LYS A 135 -3.61 -3.71 -22.04
C LYS A 135 -3.20 -2.32 -22.52
N SER A 136 -4.17 -1.43 -22.76
CA SER A 136 -3.91 -0.03 -23.04
C SER A 136 -3.50 0.68 -21.75
N TYR A 137 -2.40 1.43 -21.79
CA TYR A 137 -1.93 2.22 -20.66
C TYR A 137 -2.88 3.38 -20.28
N PHE A 138 -3.64 3.89 -21.24
CA PHE A 138 -4.58 4.98 -21.01
C PHE A 138 -5.94 4.53 -20.51
N ASP A 139 -6.22 3.22 -20.57
CA ASP A 139 -7.45 2.61 -20.10
C ASP A 139 -7.29 1.97 -18.69
N LEU A 140 -6.13 2.20 -18.05
CA LEU A 140 -5.93 1.80 -16.66
C LEU A 140 -6.89 2.60 -15.76
N ASP A 141 -7.70 1.91 -14.97
CA ASP A 141 -8.67 2.47 -14.05
C ASP A 141 -9.13 1.39 -13.07
N ARG A 142 -10.38 1.00 -13.13
CA ARG A 142 -11.04 0.00 -12.31
C ARG A 142 -11.11 -1.32 -13.07
N PHE A 143 -10.59 -2.36 -12.44
CA PHE A 143 -10.64 -3.74 -12.96
C PHE A 143 -11.60 -4.59 -12.14
N VAL A 144 -12.19 -5.58 -12.80
CA VAL A 144 -13.02 -6.61 -12.17
C VAL A 144 -12.54 -7.96 -12.67
N GLU A 145 -12.01 -8.78 -11.77
CA GLU A 145 -11.62 -10.15 -12.06
C GLU A 145 -12.34 -11.07 -11.07
N ASP A 146 -13.19 -11.93 -11.57
CA ASP A 146 -14.12 -12.74 -10.78
C ASP A 146 -14.94 -11.85 -9.81
N ASP A 147 -14.82 -12.08 -8.50
CA ASP A 147 -15.49 -11.28 -7.46
C ASP A 147 -14.61 -10.17 -6.89
N LEU A 148 -13.41 -9.96 -7.43
CA LEU A 148 -12.44 -8.97 -6.95
C LEU A 148 -12.52 -7.69 -7.77
N VAL A 149 -12.62 -6.57 -7.08
CA VAL A 149 -12.47 -5.23 -7.68
C VAL A 149 -11.15 -4.66 -7.23
N TYR A 150 -10.31 -4.23 -8.19
CA TYR A 150 -9.07 -3.55 -7.89
C TYR A 150 -8.86 -2.34 -8.81
N PHE A 151 -7.96 -1.47 -8.40
CA PHE A 151 -7.67 -0.22 -9.09
C PHE A 151 -6.19 -0.15 -9.47
N GLN A 152 -5.92 0.25 -10.69
CA GLN A 152 -4.59 0.59 -11.15
C GLN A 152 -4.67 1.76 -12.12
N TYR A 153 -3.76 2.69 -12.00
CA TYR A 153 -3.78 3.93 -12.78
C TYR A 153 -2.43 4.18 -13.45
N SER A 154 -2.46 4.93 -14.54
CA SER A 154 -1.22 5.45 -15.13
C SER A 154 -0.51 6.41 -14.16
N TYR A 155 0.80 6.57 -14.30
CA TYR A 155 1.55 7.51 -13.46
C TYR A 155 0.98 8.94 -13.51
N GLY A 156 0.51 9.38 -14.68
CA GLY A 156 -0.12 10.69 -14.82
C GLY A 156 -1.44 10.82 -14.04
N GLN A 157 -2.23 9.74 -13.93
CA GLN A 157 -3.45 9.71 -13.11
C GLN A 157 -3.10 9.73 -11.62
N TRP A 158 -2.13 8.94 -11.17
CA TRP A 158 -1.63 8.95 -9.80
C TRP A 158 -1.19 10.36 -9.37
N VAL A 159 -0.37 11.04 -10.19
CA VAL A 159 0.06 12.40 -9.90
C VAL A 159 -1.13 13.38 -9.76
N ARG A 160 -2.17 13.25 -10.58
CA ARG A 160 -3.38 14.08 -10.47
C ARG A 160 -4.13 13.80 -9.18
N PHE A 161 -4.37 12.54 -8.82
CA PHE A 161 -5.02 12.15 -7.57
C PHE A 161 -4.29 12.74 -6.35
N PHE A 162 -2.96 12.64 -6.30
CA PHE A 162 -2.20 13.19 -5.17
C PHE A 162 -2.32 14.70 -5.06
N ARG A 163 -2.25 15.40 -6.19
CA ARG A 163 -2.40 16.86 -6.22
C ARG A 163 -3.80 17.30 -5.80
N GLU A 164 -4.83 16.64 -6.27
CA GLU A 164 -6.23 16.91 -5.93
C GLU A 164 -6.49 16.65 -4.45
N ALA A 165 -5.91 15.61 -3.87
CA ALA A 165 -5.97 15.32 -2.44
C ALA A 165 -5.11 16.26 -1.57
N GLY A 166 -4.24 17.09 -2.18
CA GLY A 166 -3.39 18.08 -1.48
C GLY A 166 -2.04 17.55 -1.02
N PHE A 167 -1.60 16.40 -1.51
CA PHE A 167 -0.29 15.84 -1.20
C PHE A 167 0.84 16.41 -2.06
N HIS A 168 2.03 16.52 -1.47
CA HIS A 168 3.29 16.67 -2.18
C HIS A 168 3.90 15.28 -2.41
N ILE A 169 4.33 15.01 -3.63
CA ILE A 169 5.08 13.79 -3.96
C ILE A 169 6.53 14.04 -3.53
N MET A 170 7.01 13.21 -2.62
CA MET A 170 8.39 13.26 -2.11
C MET A 170 9.29 12.33 -2.89
N ASP A 171 8.78 11.12 -3.24
CA ASP A 171 9.52 10.13 -4.00
C ASP A 171 8.59 9.13 -4.70
N LEU A 172 9.11 8.48 -5.73
CA LEU A 172 8.56 7.29 -6.36
C LEU A 172 9.69 6.28 -6.50
N ILE A 173 9.65 5.22 -5.71
CA ILE A 173 10.66 4.19 -5.67
C ILE A 173 10.18 3.00 -6.49
N GLU A 174 10.81 2.75 -7.63
CA GLU A 174 10.54 1.58 -8.46
C GLU A 174 11.39 0.42 -7.94
N LEU A 175 10.74 -0.65 -7.48
CA LEU A 175 11.43 -1.75 -6.83
C LEU A 175 12.12 -2.66 -7.84
N LYS A 176 13.38 -2.95 -7.57
CA LYS A 176 14.17 -3.95 -8.28
C LYS A 176 14.60 -5.05 -7.31
N PRO A 177 14.21 -6.32 -7.54
CA PRO A 177 14.58 -7.40 -6.65
C PRO A 177 16.10 -7.65 -6.68
N PRO A 178 16.72 -8.15 -5.59
CA PRO A 178 18.08 -8.63 -5.60
C PRO A 178 18.32 -9.70 -6.66
N LYS A 179 19.53 -9.76 -7.24
CA LYS A 179 19.86 -10.71 -8.34
C LYS A 179 19.62 -12.18 -8.00
N LYS A 180 19.68 -12.54 -6.72
CA LYS A 180 19.47 -13.92 -6.23
C LYS A 180 18.17 -14.05 -5.42
N ALA A 181 17.23 -13.14 -5.58
CA ALA A 181 15.94 -13.25 -4.93
C ALA A 181 15.20 -14.50 -5.46
N GLU A 182 14.66 -15.27 -4.56
CA GLU A 182 13.71 -16.33 -4.87
C GLU A 182 12.30 -15.79 -4.60
N SER A 183 11.36 -16.04 -5.49
CA SER A 183 9.97 -15.64 -5.33
C SER A 183 9.07 -16.85 -5.54
N SER A 184 8.09 -16.99 -4.65
CA SER A 184 6.99 -17.93 -4.84
C SER A 184 5.88 -17.39 -5.77
N PHE A 185 5.99 -16.13 -6.19
CA PHE A 185 5.00 -15.49 -7.05
C PHE A 185 5.32 -15.75 -8.53
N GLU A 186 4.56 -16.64 -9.15
CA GLU A 186 4.74 -17.03 -10.57
C GLU A 186 4.29 -15.94 -11.54
N PHE A 187 3.46 -14.98 -11.10
CA PHE A 187 2.93 -13.91 -11.95
C PHE A 187 3.99 -12.91 -12.42
N ALA A 188 5.13 -12.82 -11.72
CA ALA A 188 6.23 -11.92 -12.06
C ALA A 188 7.55 -12.71 -12.14
N PRO A 189 7.89 -13.32 -13.31
CA PRO A 189 9.15 -14.03 -13.48
C PRO A 189 10.36 -13.18 -13.13
N GLN A 190 11.35 -13.76 -12.47
CA GLN A 190 12.51 -13.04 -11.94
C GLN A 190 13.30 -12.32 -13.05
N ASP A 191 13.46 -12.90 -14.21
CA ASP A 191 14.13 -12.29 -15.35
C ASP A 191 13.40 -11.02 -15.84
N TRP A 192 12.07 -11.02 -15.79
CA TRP A 192 11.26 -9.85 -16.07
C TRP A 192 11.45 -8.77 -14.99
N ALA A 193 11.31 -9.16 -13.71
CA ALA A 193 11.45 -8.26 -12.57
C ALA A 193 12.86 -7.65 -12.42
N GLN A 194 13.91 -8.32 -12.93
CA GLN A 194 15.27 -7.75 -12.98
C GLN A 194 15.42 -6.60 -13.99
N ASN A 195 14.52 -6.47 -14.94
CA ASN A 195 14.58 -5.48 -16.01
C ASN A 195 13.45 -4.44 -15.93
N PHE A 196 12.34 -4.76 -15.30
CA PHE A 196 11.16 -3.91 -15.22
C PHE A 196 10.59 -3.90 -13.79
N PRO A 197 10.10 -2.76 -13.30
CA PRO A 197 9.53 -2.68 -11.95
C PRO A 197 8.20 -3.43 -11.90
N CYS A 198 8.08 -4.40 -10.98
CA CYS A 198 6.81 -5.03 -10.65
C CYS A 198 5.96 -4.12 -9.78
N GLU A 199 6.60 -3.42 -8.88
CA GLU A 199 5.99 -2.65 -7.81
C GLU A 199 6.62 -1.28 -7.66
N ASN A 200 5.84 -0.35 -7.11
CA ASN A 200 6.25 1.01 -6.82
C ASN A 200 5.87 1.40 -5.41
N ILE A 201 6.78 2.10 -4.73
CA ILE A 201 6.47 2.77 -3.47
C ILE A 201 6.32 4.26 -3.74
N TRP A 202 5.15 4.79 -3.44
CA TRP A 202 4.89 6.22 -3.42
C TRP A 202 5.15 6.79 -2.03
N VAL A 203 5.93 7.85 -1.96
CA VAL A 203 6.19 8.60 -0.73
C VAL A 203 5.55 9.98 -0.87
N LEU A 204 4.53 10.21 -0.09
CA LEU A 204 3.73 11.43 -0.12
C LEU A 204 3.84 12.19 1.21
N GLN A 205 3.73 13.51 1.17
CA GLN A 205 3.70 14.33 2.36
C GLN A 205 2.48 15.26 2.36
N LYS A 206 1.79 15.32 3.49
CA LYS A 206 0.75 16.32 3.73
C LYS A 206 1.37 17.68 3.95
N SER A 207 0.84 18.70 3.31
CA SER A 207 1.26 20.11 3.50
C SER A 207 1.33 20.51 4.98
N LYS A 208 2.30 21.36 5.32
CA LYS A 208 2.53 21.89 6.68
C LYS A 208 1.41 22.81 7.17
#